data_b3ade8eeb928b40c938d5ac9668036cc
#
_entry.id   b3ade8eeb928b40c938d5ac9668036cc
#
_cell.length_a   1.000
_cell.length_b   1.000
_cell.length_c   1.000
_cell.angle_alpha   90.00
_cell.angle_beta   90.00
_cell.angle_gamma   90.00
#
_symmetry.space_group_name_H-M   'P 1'
#
loop_
_entity.id
_entity.type
_entity.pdbx_description
1 polymer ?
#
loop_
_entity_poly.entity_id
_entity_poly.type
_entity_poly.pdbx_seq_one_letter_code
_entity_poly.pdbx_strand_id
1 'polypeptide(L)'
;MQPSMICFVLFLSVVLVTGCAAPSFEDRIDDLLTPYQSPQPGLAMRLVRGEQVVIERTIGLAELDSLQTVGATTNFRLASITKHLTALAILMLIEDRRLTLDTRLNAILPQFPEYAERISIQHLLQHQSGLPDYEPLVPLDRQPRIRDQGVVNLLQEVSELSFEPGTSYHYSNSGYALLAVIVETITGQAFETFLEERIFNPSKMSQSVAFVQGQNEIPNRAIGYTVGDAEIIETDQSDYSAVLGDGGVYSSIADLTTWHRVGFGRALISGRLFKAMMTPALERYGFGWRIDQFEGQTRYHHSGSASGFRNFIAHFPDIDLTLMLLTNRAGPDVLPIGEEILRIYFEQESI
;
A
#
# COMPACT_ATOMS: atom_id res chain seq x y z
N MET A 1 -1.57 -65.92 -69.48
CA MET A 1 -0.83 -65.54 -68.26
C MET A 1 -0.73 -64.04 -68.24
N GLN A 2 -1.57 -63.41 -67.39
CA GLN A 2 -1.52 -61.93 -67.14
C GLN A 2 -0.77 -61.64 -65.81
N PRO A 3 0.12 -60.67 -65.72
CA PRO A 3 0.73 -60.30 -64.44
C PRO A 3 -0.17 -59.30 -63.67
N SER A 4 -0.45 -59.65 -62.43
CA SER A 4 -1.18 -58.79 -61.47
C SER A 4 -0.28 -57.66 -61.05
N MET A 5 -0.74 -56.44 -61.24
CA MET A 5 -0.07 -55.20 -60.78
C MET A 5 -0.55 -54.92 -59.38
N ILE A 6 0.32 -55.05 -58.37
CA ILE A 6 0.08 -54.67 -56.98
C ILE A 6 0.35 -53.20 -56.84
N CYS A 7 -0.69 -52.40 -56.58
CA CYS A 7 -0.60 -50.98 -56.27
C CYS A 7 -0.27 -50.81 -54.79
N PHE A 8 0.92 -50.34 -54.42
CA PHE A 8 1.29 -49.93 -53.09
C PHE A 8 0.77 -48.52 -52.84
N VAL A 9 -0.22 -48.37 -52.00
CA VAL A 9 -0.68 -47.06 -51.52
C VAL A 9 0.17 -46.69 -50.30
N LEU A 10 1.09 -45.73 -50.46
CA LEU A 10 1.81 -45.12 -49.36
C LEU A 10 0.85 -44.16 -48.61
N PHE A 11 0.50 -44.52 -47.38
CA PHE A 11 -0.14 -43.60 -46.42
C PHE A 11 0.92 -42.67 -45.86
N LEU A 12 0.94 -41.40 -46.27
CA LEU A 12 1.74 -40.35 -45.71
C LEU A 12 1.02 -39.82 -44.41
N SER A 13 1.45 -40.28 -43.24
CA SER A 13 0.92 -39.78 -41.97
C SER A 13 1.55 -38.40 -41.73
N VAL A 14 0.79 -37.31 -41.91
CA VAL A 14 1.15 -35.98 -41.49
C VAL A 14 0.95 -35.89 -39.98
N VAL A 15 2.07 -35.95 -39.24
CA VAL A 15 2.08 -35.63 -37.80
C VAL A 15 2.00 -34.12 -37.70
N LEU A 16 0.81 -33.58 -37.40
CA LEU A 16 0.64 -32.19 -36.96
C LEU A 16 1.28 -32.05 -35.58
N VAL A 17 2.50 -31.57 -35.52
CA VAL A 17 3.11 -31.08 -34.26
C VAL A 17 2.42 -29.76 -33.95
N THR A 18 1.38 -29.80 -33.13
CA THR A 18 0.84 -28.59 -32.49
C THR A 18 1.87 -28.13 -31.46
N GLY A 19 2.76 -27.25 -31.90
CA GLY A 19 3.64 -26.53 -30.98
C GLY A 19 2.75 -25.73 -30.05
N CYS A 20 2.72 -26.05 -28.74
CA CYS A 20 2.23 -25.10 -27.75
C CYS A 20 3.05 -23.81 -27.87
N ALA A 21 2.44 -22.73 -28.31
CA ALA A 21 3.04 -21.41 -28.21
C ALA A 21 3.36 -21.14 -26.72
N ALA A 22 4.48 -20.50 -26.44
CA ALA A 22 4.77 -20.06 -25.08
C ALA A 22 3.63 -19.13 -24.61
N PRO A 23 3.23 -19.18 -23.32
CA PRO A 23 2.18 -18.33 -22.79
C PRO A 23 2.52 -16.86 -23.01
N SER A 24 1.52 -16.05 -23.37
CA SER A 24 1.69 -14.61 -23.57
C SER A 24 1.97 -13.92 -22.22
N PHE A 25 2.41 -12.67 -22.28
CA PHE A 25 2.55 -11.81 -21.11
C PHE A 25 1.27 -11.78 -20.25
N GLU A 26 0.13 -11.60 -20.90
CA GLU A 26 -1.16 -11.56 -20.23
C GLU A 26 -1.55 -12.91 -19.63
N ASP A 27 -1.34 -14.03 -20.33
CA ASP A 27 -1.62 -15.37 -19.81
C ASP A 27 -0.82 -15.65 -18.53
N ARG A 28 0.47 -15.30 -18.51
CA ARG A 28 1.33 -15.49 -17.33
C ARG A 28 0.83 -14.69 -16.11
N ILE A 29 0.33 -13.46 -16.33
CA ILE A 29 -0.25 -12.63 -15.26
C ILE A 29 -1.58 -13.22 -14.80
N ASP A 30 -2.46 -13.64 -15.73
CA ASP A 30 -3.76 -14.20 -15.41
C ASP A 30 -3.64 -15.50 -14.60
N ASP A 31 -2.62 -16.34 -14.89
CA ASP A 31 -2.29 -17.54 -14.11
C ASP A 31 -1.95 -17.21 -12.65
N LEU A 32 -1.14 -16.16 -12.41
CA LEU A 32 -0.80 -15.71 -11.05
C LEU A 32 -2.02 -15.22 -10.27
N LEU A 33 -3.01 -14.66 -10.95
CA LEU A 33 -4.19 -14.06 -10.35
C LEU A 33 -5.37 -15.04 -10.20
N THR A 34 -5.24 -16.29 -10.67
CA THR A 34 -6.27 -17.33 -10.58
C THR A 34 -6.88 -17.49 -9.17
N PRO A 35 -6.10 -17.43 -8.05
CA PRO A 35 -6.68 -17.59 -6.72
C PRO A 35 -7.69 -16.51 -6.29
N TYR A 36 -7.78 -15.40 -7.03
CA TYR A 36 -8.67 -14.27 -6.75
C TYR A 36 -9.93 -14.24 -7.62
N GLN A 37 -10.11 -15.22 -8.49
CA GLN A 37 -11.29 -15.29 -9.36
C GLN A 37 -12.58 -15.58 -8.58
N SER A 38 -13.71 -15.02 -9.07
CA SER A 38 -15.04 -15.27 -8.51
C SER A 38 -15.30 -16.79 -8.34
N PRO A 39 -15.91 -17.22 -7.23
CA PRO A 39 -16.57 -16.44 -6.18
C PRO A 39 -15.68 -16.03 -4.97
N GLN A 40 -14.39 -15.87 -5.15
CA GLN A 40 -13.44 -15.50 -4.10
C GLN A 40 -13.42 -13.99 -3.84
N PRO A 41 -12.99 -13.54 -2.63
CA PRO A 41 -12.57 -12.16 -2.42
C PRO A 41 -11.52 -11.77 -3.46
N GLY A 42 -11.63 -10.55 -3.97
CA GLY A 42 -11.03 -10.17 -5.22
C GLY A 42 -9.75 -9.35 -5.13
N LEU A 43 -9.37 -8.86 -6.29
CA LEU A 43 -8.16 -8.10 -6.50
C LEU A 43 -8.37 -7.07 -7.60
N ALA A 44 -7.79 -5.88 -7.42
CA ALA A 44 -7.61 -4.89 -8.46
C ALA A 44 -6.10 -4.66 -8.68
N MET A 45 -5.63 -4.82 -9.92
CA MET A 45 -4.25 -4.62 -10.30
C MET A 45 -4.16 -3.72 -11.51
N ARG A 46 -3.18 -2.82 -11.51
CA ARG A 46 -2.83 -2.00 -12.66
C ARG A 46 -1.32 -1.78 -12.73
N LEU A 47 -0.75 -2.02 -13.90
CA LEU A 47 0.61 -1.63 -14.27
C LEU A 47 0.51 -0.46 -15.24
N VAL A 48 1.14 0.66 -14.91
CA VAL A 48 1.17 1.87 -15.74
C VAL A 48 2.60 2.28 -16.04
N ARG A 49 2.84 2.81 -17.24
CA ARG A 49 4.12 3.42 -17.64
C ARG A 49 3.84 4.81 -18.20
N GLY A 50 4.23 5.84 -17.45
CA GLY A 50 3.82 7.21 -17.75
C GLY A 50 2.29 7.32 -17.75
N GLU A 51 1.71 7.80 -18.85
CA GLU A 51 0.25 7.92 -19.03
C GLU A 51 -0.42 6.63 -19.53
N GLN A 52 0.36 5.63 -19.95
CA GLN A 52 -0.17 4.41 -20.56
C GLN A 52 -0.46 3.35 -19.51
N VAL A 53 -1.67 2.79 -19.54
CA VAL A 53 -1.99 1.53 -18.84
C VAL A 53 -1.42 0.37 -19.66
N VAL A 54 -0.45 -0.34 -19.09
CA VAL A 54 0.17 -1.52 -19.71
C VAL A 54 -0.78 -2.71 -19.60
N ILE A 55 -1.29 -2.95 -18.40
CA ILE A 55 -2.28 -4.00 -18.12
C ILE A 55 -3.12 -3.61 -16.90
N GLU A 56 -4.39 -4.00 -16.92
CA GLU A 56 -5.31 -3.88 -15.79
C GLU A 56 -6.08 -5.18 -15.61
N ARG A 57 -6.27 -5.58 -14.35
CA ARG A 57 -7.16 -6.69 -13.96
C ARG A 57 -7.98 -6.30 -12.74
N THR A 58 -9.29 -6.49 -12.85
CA THR A 58 -10.23 -6.39 -11.73
C THR A 58 -11.02 -7.69 -11.69
N ILE A 59 -10.80 -8.50 -10.66
CA ILE A 59 -11.29 -9.87 -10.58
C ILE A 59 -11.83 -10.15 -9.19
N GLY A 60 -12.74 -11.15 -9.09
CA GLY A 60 -13.36 -11.58 -7.85
C GLY A 60 -14.39 -10.60 -7.30
N LEU A 61 -14.73 -10.77 -6.03
CA LEU A 61 -15.78 -10.05 -5.34
C LEU A 61 -15.23 -9.03 -4.34
N ALA A 62 -15.77 -7.82 -4.37
CA ALA A 62 -15.52 -6.77 -3.39
C ALA A 62 -16.25 -7.07 -2.08
N GLU A 63 -17.43 -7.69 -2.17
CA GLU A 63 -18.25 -8.13 -1.06
C GLU A 63 -18.93 -9.44 -1.40
N LEU A 64 -18.81 -10.44 -0.53
CA LEU A 64 -19.30 -11.79 -0.80
C LEU A 64 -20.83 -11.91 -0.68
N ASP A 65 -21.43 -11.22 0.30
CA ASP A 65 -22.86 -11.32 0.59
C ASP A 65 -23.72 -10.69 -0.52
N SER A 66 -23.31 -9.52 -1.01
CA SER A 66 -24.01 -8.82 -2.11
C SER A 66 -23.58 -9.29 -3.49
N LEU A 67 -22.54 -10.11 -3.60
CA LEU A 67 -21.90 -10.52 -4.85
C LEU A 67 -21.37 -9.32 -5.67
N GLN A 68 -21.05 -8.19 -5.01
CA GLN A 68 -20.48 -7.02 -5.67
C GLN A 68 -19.10 -7.37 -6.23
N THR A 69 -18.91 -7.18 -7.53
CA THR A 69 -17.62 -7.44 -8.19
C THR A 69 -16.62 -6.32 -7.95
N VAL A 70 -15.33 -6.68 -7.94
CA VAL A 70 -14.23 -5.69 -7.92
C VAL A 70 -14.22 -4.93 -9.25
N GLY A 71 -14.05 -3.61 -9.17
CA GLY A 71 -13.84 -2.71 -10.31
C GLY A 71 -12.67 -1.75 -10.06
N ALA A 72 -12.30 -0.98 -11.06
CA ALA A 72 -11.19 -0.02 -10.97
C ALA A 72 -11.39 1.07 -9.90
N THR A 73 -12.64 1.37 -9.55
CA THR A 73 -13.03 2.35 -8.52
C THR A 73 -13.38 1.70 -7.18
N THR A 74 -13.20 0.40 -7.02
CA THR A 74 -13.39 -0.28 -5.73
C THR A 74 -12.34 0.20 -4.75
N ASN A 75 -12.78 0.68 -3.58
CA ASN A 75 -11.92 1.18 -2.53
C ASN A 75 -11.52 0.06 -1.57
N PHE A 76 -10.22 -0.17 -1.47
CA PHE A 76 -9.60 -1.09 -0.53
C PHE A 76 -8.92 -0.32 0.60
N ARG A 77 -8.90 -0.89 1.81
CA ARG A 77 -8.09 -0.35 2.90
C ARG A 77 -6.61 -0.47 2.51
N LEU A 78 -5.93 0.66 2.35
CA LEU A 78 -4.53 0.69 1.91
C LEU A 78 -3.55 0.14 2.95
N ALA A 79 -3.97 0.11 4.22
CA ALA A 79 -3.09 -0.23 5.34
C ALA A 79 -1.81 0.60 5.30
N SER A 80 -0.64 0.02 5.52
CA SER A 80 0.63 0.76 5.62
C SER A 80 1.04 1.55 4.37
N ILE A 81 0.40 1.37 3.22
CA ILE A 81 0.57 2.28 2.07
C ILE A 81 0.11 3.71 2.44
N THR A 82 -0.81 3.87 3.41
CA THR A 82 -1.20 5.17 3.99
C THR A 82 -0.01 6.00 4.46
N LYS A 83 1.06 5.35 4.92
CA LYS A 83 2.21 6.03 5.54
C LYS A 83 2.86 7.08 4.62
N HIS A 84 2.87 6.86 3.32
CA HIS A 84 3.44 7.88 2.43
C HIS A 84 2.55 9.13 2.33
N LEU A 85 1.23 9.01 2.52
CA LEU A 85 0.31 10.16 2.59
C LEU A 85 0.49 10.93 3.91
N THR A 86 0.63 10.20 5.02
CA THR A 86 0.93 10.78 6.34
C THR A 86 2.27 11.51 6.35
N ALA A 87 3.30 10.90 5.75
CA ALA A 87 4.61 11.53 5.60
C ALA A 87 4.52 12.82 4.75
N LEU A 88 3.77 12.77 3.64
CA LEU A 88 3.53 13.96 2.82
C LEU A 88 2.82 15.07 3.60
N ALA A 89 1.80 14.75 4.41
CA ALA A 89 1.11 15.72 5.26
C ALA A 89 2.11 16.46 6.18
N ILE A 90 3.03 15.75 6.80
CA ILE A 90 4.11 16.34 7.61
C ILE A 90 5.03 17.22 6.75
N LEU A 91 5.43 16.76 5.56
CA LEU A 91 6.29 17.54 4.66
C LEU A 91 5.61 18.83 4.18
N MET A 92 4.29 18.81 3.99
CA MET A 92 3.52 20.04 3.70
C MET A 92 3.57 21.04 4.86
N LEU A 93 3.51 20.58 6.12
CA LEU A 93 3.68 21.45 7.28
C LEU A 93 5.11 22.01 7.38
N ILE A 94 6.13 21.25 6.93
CA ILE A 94 7.51 21.75 6.83
C ILE A 94 7.60 22.79 5.70
N GLU A 95 6.97 22.58 4.56
CA GLU A 95 6.88 23.58 3.47
C GLU A 95 6.22 24.86 3.95
N ASP A 96 5.13 24.74 4.71
CA ASP A 96 4.41 25.85 5.36
C ASP A 96 5.20 26.49 6.53
N ARG A 97 6.43 26.02 6.83
CA ARG A 97 7.32 26.47 7.91
C ARG A 97 6.72 26.36 9.32
N ARG A 98 5.82 25.44 9.53
CA ARG A 98 5.17 25.22 10.83
C ARG A 98 5.95 24.27 11.73
N LEU A 99 6.83 23.44 11.16
CA LEU A 99 7.78 22.58 11.84
C LEU A 99 9.01 22.28 10.95
N THR A 100 9.97 21.56 11.47
CA THR A 100 11.16 21.07 10.74
C THR A 100 11.35 19.57 11.00
N LEU A 101 12.21 18.91 10.24
CA LEU A 101 12.59 17.52 10.50
C LEU A 101 13.23 17.33 11.89
N ASP A 102 13.92 18.35 12.41
CA ASP A 102 14.57 18.33 13.72
C ASP A 102 13.65 18.74 14.87
N THR A 103 12.42 19.20 14.60
CA THR A 103 11.46 19.54 15.64
C THR A 103 11.25 18.35 16.56
N ARG A 104 11.35 18.57 17.89
CA ARG A 104 11.24 17.53 18.89
C ARG A 104 9.79 17.21 19.23
N LEU A 105 9.53 15.94 19.56
CA LEU A 105 8.17 15.47 19.87
C LEU A 105 7.56 16.25 21.04
N ASN A 106 8.32 16.49 22.13
CA ASN A 106 7.84 17.23 23.30
C ASN A 106 7.54 18.70 23.01
N ALA A 107 8.12 19.30 21.97
CA ALA A 107 7.81 20.68 21.58
C ALA A 107 6.38 20.81 21.00
N ILE A 108 5.82 19.71 20.49
CA ILE A 108 4.47 19.66 19.91
C ILE A 108 3.49 18.97 20.87
N LEU A 109 3.93 17.91 21.52
CA LEU A 109 3.16 17.09 22.46
C LEU A 109 3.84 17.12 23.85
N PRO A 110 3.74 18.23 24.60
CA PRO A 110 4.51 18.45 25.84
C PRO A 110 4.10 17.51 26.99
N GLN A 111 3.03 16.78 26.86
CA GLN A 111 2.55 15.81 27.82
C GLN A 111 3.33 14.48 27.81
N PHE A 112 4.21 14.27 26.83
CA PHE A 112 5.07 13.07 26.78
C PHE A 112 6.16 13.11 27.85
N PRO A 113 6.63 11.93 28.33
CA PRO A 113 7.80 11.83 29.20
C PRO A 113 9.08 12.43 28.59
N GLU A 114 10.09 12.66 29.45
CA GLU A 114 11.37 13.31 29.08
C GLU A 114 12.04 12.70 27.83
N TYR A 115 11.88 11.40 27.59
CA TYR A 115 12.46 10.76 26.41
C TYR A 115 12.02 11.41 25.08
N ALA A 116 10.87 12.07 25.04
CA ALA A 116 10.36 12.75 23.84
C ALA A 116 11.23 13.93 23.40
N GLU A 117 12.07 14.48 24.29
CA GLU A 117 13.06 15.52 23.95
C GLU A 117 14.12 15.03 22.97
N ARG A 118 14.33 13.71 22.89
CA ARG A 118 15.31 13.07 22.02
C ARG A 118 14.72 12.63 20.68
N ILE A 119 13.37 12.51 20.58
CA ILE A 119 12.69 12.09 19.39
C ILE A 119 12.40 13.28 18.48
N SER A 120 12.85 13.24 17.23
CA SER A 120 12.55 14.25 16.21
C SER A 120 11.46 13.76 15.26
N ILE A 121 10.85 14.67 14.49
CA ILE A 121 9.94 14.36 13.40
C ILE A 121 10.60 13.39 12.40
N GLN A 122 11.87 13.60 12.08
CA GLN A 122 12.62 12.69 11.20
C GLN A 122 12.69 11.28 11.76
N HIS A 123 12.92 11.11 13.07
CA HIS A 123 12.95 9.78 13.70
C HIS A 123 11.61 9.05 13.58
N LEU A 124 10.48 9.75 13.71
CA LEU A 124 9.15 9.18 13.53
C LEU A 124 8.93 8.74 12.06
N LEU A 125 9.25 9.61 11.10
CA LEU A 125 9.10 9.34 9.66
C LEU A 125 9.92 8.13 9.19
N GLN A 126 11.09 7.89 9.80
CA GLN A 126 12.06 6.87 9.41
C GLN A 126 12.06 5.62 10.30
N HIS A 127 11.08 5.46 11.20
CA HIS A 127 11.02 4.33 12.15
C HIS A 127 12.26 4.19 13.04
N GLN A 128 12.83 5.33 13.46
CA GLN A 128 14.05 5.42 14.27
C GLN A 128 13.81 6.08 15.64
N SER A 129 12.55 6.15 16.08
CA SER A 129 12.18 6.84 17.32
C SER A 129 12.52 6.08 18.61
N GLY A 130 12.66 4.76 18.54
CA GLY A 130 12.78 3.89 19.71
C GLY A 130 11.47 3.65 20.45
N LEU A 131 10.35 4.24 20.02
CA LEU A 131 9.04 3.98 20.60
C LEU A 131 8.62 2.52 20.33
N PRO A 132 8.03 1.82 21.30
CA PRO A 132 7.43 0.52 21.07
C PRO A 132 6.25 0.64 20.11
N ASP A 133 5.88 -0.46 19.45
CA ASP A 133 4.65 -0.49 18.68
C ASP A 133 3.43 -0.50 19.62
N TYR A 134 2.37 0.21 19.25
CA TYR A 134 1.18 0.36 20.09
C TYR A 134 0.25 -0.86 20.03
N GLU A 135 0.27 -1.63 18.93
CA GLU A 135 -0.67 -2.73 18.73
C GLU A 135 -0.66 -3.74 19.89
N PRO A 136 0.49 -4.20 20.41
CA PRO A 136 0.53 -5.07 21.58
C PRO A 136 0.07 -4.41 22.89
N LEU A 137 -0.01 -3.08 22.94
CA LEU A 137 -0.43 -2.33 24.12
C LEU A 137 -1.96 -2.12 24.16
N VAL A 138 -2.66 -2.36 23.06
CA VAL A 138 -4.12 -2.24 23.01
C VAL A 138 -4.76 -3.42 23.70
N PRO A 139 -5.62 -3.21 24.72
CA PRO A 139 -6.38 -4.29 25.33
C PRO A 139 -7.25 -5.02 24.30
N LEU A 140 -7.31 -6.34 24.39
CA LEU A 140 -8.19 -7.15 23.55
C LEU A 140 -9.65 -6.74 23.72
N ASP A 141 -10.42 -6.84 22.64
CA ASP A 141 -11.86 -6.52 22.59
C ASP A 141 -12.19 -5.08 23.02
N ARG A 142 -11.25 -4.15 22.79
CA ARG A 142 -11.43 -2.74 23.13
C ARG A 142 -12.60 -2.11 22.39
N GLN A 143 -13.53 -1.51 23.15
CA GLN A 143 -14.60 -0.68 22.60
C GLN A 143 -14.65 0.69 23.28
N PRO A 144 -14.80 1.79 22.55
CA PRO A 144 -14.65 1.91 21.09
C PRO A 144 -13.22 1.61 20.63
N ARG A 145 -13.06 1.29 19.34
CA ARG A 145 -11.74 1.07 18.71
C ARG A 145 -10.80 2.24 19.00
N ILE A 146 -9.52 1.91 19.18
CA ILE A 146 -8.51 2.93 19.43
C ILE A 146 -8.33 3.83 18.20
N ARG A 147 -8.18 5.14 18.43
CA ARG A 147 -7.82 6.17 17.45
C ARG A 147 -6.41 6.68 17.71
N ASP A 148 -5.87 7.50 16.82
CA ASP A 148 -4.52 8.07 16.92
C ASP A 148 -4.26 8.76 18.27
N GLN A 149 -5.22 9.54 18.79
CA GLN A 149 -5.12 10.12 20.14
C GLN A 149 -5.06 9.07 21.26
N GLY A 150 -5.72 7.93 21.07
CA GLY A 150 -5.62 6.79 22.00
C GLY A 150 -4.24 6.17 22.00
N VAL A 151 -3.57 6.12 20.84
CA VAL A 151 -2.16 5.69 20.74
C VAL A 151 -1.25 6.65 21.49
N VAL A 152 -1.46 7.97 21.38
CA VAL A 152 -0.75 8.98 22.20
C VAL A 152 -0.86 8.63 23.68
N ASN A 153 -2.07 8.37 24.17
CA ASN A 153 -2.32 8.06 25.58
C ASN A 153 -1.59 6.78 26.03
N LEU A 154 -1.57 5.73 25.21
CA LEU A 154 -0.82 4.51 25.52
C LEU A 154 0.68 4.76 25.60
N LEU A 155 1.22 5.54 24.65
CA LEU A 155 2.65 5.80 24.58
C LEU A 155 3.16 6.74 25.70
N GLN A 156 2.29 7.58 26.27
CA GLN A 156 2.64 8.40 27.45
C GLN A 156 2.91 7.56 28.69
N GLU A 157 2.32 6.36 28.80
CA GLU A 157 2.57 5.43 29.91
C GLU A 157 3.85 4.60 29.74
N VAL A 158 4.51 4.70 28.57
CA VAL A 158 5.78 4.01 28.31
C VAL A 158 6.89 4.75 29.04
N SER A 159 7.64 4.03 29.88
CA SER A 159 8.73 4.61 30.69
C SER A 159 10.07 4.71 29.97
N GLU A 160 10.31 3.83 29.01
CA GLU A 160 11.61 3.68 28.34
C GLU A 160 11.45 3.42 26.83
N LEU A 161 12.42 3.91 26.05
CA LEU A 161 12.52 3.59 24.64
C LEU A 161 13.21 2.25 24.45
N SER A 162 12.87 1.53 23.37
CA SER A 162 13.51 0.26 23.00
C SER A 162 14.98 0.44 22.57
N PHE A 163 15.33 1.64 22.08
CA PHE A 163 16.67 2.04 21.68
C PHE A 163 16.77 3.58 21.61
N GLU A 164 17.99 4.10 21.59
CA GLU A 164 18.24 5.54 21.49
C GLU A 164 17.82 6.07 20.10
N PRO A 165 17.01 7.15 20.01
CA PRO A 165 16.52 7.70 18.75
C PRO A 165 17.64 7.98 17.74
N GLY A 166 17.43 7.55 16.50
CA GLY A 166 18.39 7.69 15.40
C GLY A 166 19.48 6.62 15.32
N THR A 167 19.58 5.69 16.28
CA THR A 167 20.64 4.67 16.31
C THR A 167 20.26 3.34 15.68
N SER A 168 18.96 3.03 15.58
CA SER A 168 18.44 1.79 15.06
C SER A 168 17.14 2.02 14.29
N TYR A 169 16.78 1.06 13.46
CA TYR A 169 15.51 0.99 12.77
C TYR A 169 14.62 -0.08 13.40
N HIS A 170 13.40 0.28 13.72
CA HIS A 170 12.36 -0.67 14.08
C HIS A 170 11.03 -0.16 13.53
N TYR A 171 10.46 -0.89 12.54
CA TYR A 171 9.19 -0.51 11.96
C TYR A 171 8.12 -0.38 13.05
N SER A 172 7.47 0.77 13.15
CA SER A 172 6.53 1.09 14.20
C SER A 172 5.33 1.86 13.66
N ASN A 173 4.14 1.34 13.88
CA ASN A 173 2.88 2.02 13.60
C ASN A 173 2.68 3.23 14.53
N SER A 174 3.20 3.15 15.78
CA SER A 174 3.15 4.25 16.75
C SER A 174 3.66 5.57 16.20
N GLY A 175 4.79 5.55 15.49
CA GLY A 175 5.37 6.77 14.92
C GLY A 175 4.40 7.46 13.95
N TYR A 176 3.69 6.71 13.14
CA TYR A 176 2.78 7.25 12.14
C TYR A 176 1.41 7.67 12.72
N ALA A 177 0.93 7.00 13.77
CA ALA A 177 -0.21 7.48 14.55
C ALA A 177 0.12 8.84 15.21
N LEU A 178 1.32 8.99 15.81
CA LEU A 178 1.78 10.28 16.35
C LEU A 178 1.86 11.36 15.27
N LEU A 179 2.34 11.04 14.07
CA LEU A 179 2.42 12.01 12.96
C LEU A 179 1.04 12.54 12.56
N ALA A 180 -0.01 11.72 12.59
CA ALA A 180 -1.38 12.18 12.37
C ALA A 180 -1.84 13.17 13.47
N VAL A 181 -1.62 12.84 14.75
CA VAL A 181 -1.93 13.74 15.86
C VAL A 181 -1.11 15.04 15.81
N ILE A 182 0.13 14.98 15.34
CA ILE A 182 0.97 16.18 15.12
C ILE A 182 0.35 17.08 14.05
N VAL A 183 -0.18 16.52 12.94
CA VAL A 183 -0.92 17.30 11.94
C VAL A 183 -2.11 17.99 12.59
N GLU A 184 -2.94 17.28 13.35
CA GLU A 184 -4.11 17.84 14.05
C GLU A 184 -3.69 18.94 15.05
N THR A 185 -2.68 18.70 15.88
CA THR A 185 -2.21 19.63 16.88
C THR A 185 -1.71 20.93 16.26
N ILE A 186 -0.94 20.84 15.17
CA ILE A 186 -0.37 22.01 14.51
C ILE A 186 -1.44 22.79 13.74
N THR A 187 -2.37 22.10 13.07
CA THR A 187 -3.34 22.75 12.17
C THR A 187 -4.63 23.14 12.87
N GLY A 188 -5.01 22.44 13.93
CA GLY A 188 -6.34 22.53 14.54
C GLY A 188 -7.43 21.85 13.70
N GLN A 189 -7.05 21.10 12.66
CA GLN A 189 -7.94 20.44 11.72
C GLN A 189 -7.83 18.92 11.93
N ALA A 190 -8.95 18.20 11.79
CA ALA A 190 -8.94 16.73 11.85
C ALA A 190 -8.07 16.16 10.72
N PHE A 191 -7.37 15.05 10.99
CA PHE A 191 -6.41 14.47 10.06
C PHE A 191 -7.04 14.03 8.74
N GLU A 192 -8.22 13.41 8.79
CA GLU A 192 -8.99 13.02 7.60
C GLU A 192 -9.34 14.22 6.72
N THR A 193 -9.74 15.34 7.34
CA THR A 193 -10.07 16.57 6.62
C THR A 193 -8.82 17.20 6.00
N PHE A 194 -7.68 17.15 6.71
CA PHE A 194 -6.41 17.63 6.17
C PHE A 194 -5.99 16.83 4.94
N LEU A 195 -6.08 15.49 4.98
CA LEU A 195 -5.77 14.66 3.83
C LEU A 195 -6.68 14.95 2.64
N GLU A 196 -7.99 15.10 2.89
CA GLU A 196 -8.97 15.43 1.86
C GLU A 196 -8.65 16.76 1.17
N GLU A 197 -8.51 17.84 1.95
CA GLU A 197 -8.34 19.19 1.41
C GLU A 197 -6.96 19.44 0.80
N ARG A 198 -5.91 18.88 1.40
CA ARG A 198 -4.53 19.18 1.03
C ARG A 198 -3.88 18.15 0.10
N ILE A 199 -4.40 16.92 0.07
CA ILE A 199 -3.82 15.81 -0.72
C ILE A 199 -4.81 15.26 -1.72
N PHE A 200 -5.98 14.75 -1.29
CA PHE A 200 -6.88 14.05 -2.20
C PHE A 200 -7.50 14.97 -3.23
N ASN A 201 -8.09 16.09 -2.81
CA ASN A 201 -8.73 17.06 -3.72
C ASN A 201 -7.74 17.67 -4.73
N PRO A 202 -6.54 18.19 -4.32
CA PRO A 202 -5.56 18.72 -5.28
C PRO A 202 -5.01 17.64 -6.23
N SER A 203 -4.92 16.39 -5.77
CA SER A 203 -4.47 15.26 -6.58
C SER A 203 -5.58 14.60 -7.39
N LYS A 204 -6.82 15.08 -7.30
CA LYS A 204 -8.02 14.51 -7.96
C LYS A 204 -8.30 13.04 -7.58
N MET A 205 -7.94 12.65 -6.38
CA MET A 205 -8.23 11.31 -5.80
C MET A 205 -9.64 11.33 -5.18
N SER A 206 -10.65 11.43 -6.02
CA SER A 206 -12.04 11.78 -5.62
C SER A 206 -12.79 10.67 -4.88
N GLN A 207 -12.27 9.46 -4.86
CA GLN A 207 -12.87 8.31 -4.17
C GLN A 207 -12.07 7.92 -2.92
N SER A 208 -10.87 8.49 -2.73
CA SER A 208 -10.02 8.18 -1.58
C SER A 208 -10.53 8.86 -0.32
N VAL A 209 -10.47 8.14 0.80
CA VAL A 209 -10.97 8.62 2.09
C VAL A 209 -10.15 8.09 3.25
N ALA A 210 -9.82 8.93 4.23
CA ALA A 210 -9.39 8.48 5.54
C ALA A 210 -10.67 8.21 6.35
N PHE A 211 -10.93 6.93 6.65
CA PHE A 211 -12.23 6.50 7.14
C PHE A 211 -12.41 6.71 8.64
N VAL A 212 -13.40 7.50 9.01
CA VAL A 212 -13.83 7.71 10.39
C VAL A 212 -15.25 7.21 10.56
N GLN A 213 -15.40 6.10 11.26
CA GLN A 213 -16.70 5.46 11.48
C GLN A 213 -17.72 6.45 12.08
N GLY A 214 -18.89 6.56 11.43
CA GLY A 214 -19.98 7.44 11.86
C GLY A 214 -19.83 8.91 11.44
N GLN A 215 -18.76 9.26 10.69
CA GLN A 215 -18.54 10.62 10.18
C GLN A 215 -18.52 10.68 8.65
N ASN A 216 -17.89 9.71 8.00
CA ASN A 216 -17.85 9.63 6.55
C ASN A 216 -18.12 8.20 6.06
N GLU A 217 -18.32 8.04 4.76
CA GLU A 217 -18.56 6.76 4.11
C GLU A 217 -17.41 6.43 3.15
N ILE A 218 -17.22 5.15 2.85
CA ILE A 218 -16.25 4.68 1.86
C ILE A 218 -17.02 4.35 0.57
N PRO A 219 -16.87 5.16 -0.50
CA PRO A 219 -17.52 4.85 -1.79
C PRO A 219 -17.03 3.51 -2.35
N ASN A 220 -17.90 2.71 -2.95
CA ASN A 220 -17.55 1.44 -3.61
C ASN A 220 -16.61 0.56 -2.75
N ARG A 221 -16.93 0.41 -1.47
CA ARG A 221 -16.08 -0.26 -0.50
C ARG A 221 -15.92 -1.74 -0.78
N ALA A 222 -14.68 -2.24 -0.69
CA ALA A 222 -14.41 -3.66 -0.51
C ALA A 222 -14.47 -4.04 0.96
N ILE A 223 -15.07 -5.17 1.27
CA ILE A 223 -15.08 -5.80 2.60
C ILE A 223 -13.89 -6.76 2.69
N GLY A 224 -13.17 -6.73 3.80
CA GLY A 224 -11.97 -7.53 4.01
C GLY A 224 -12.26 -8.93 4.54
N TYR A 225 -11.55 -9.93 4.00
CA TYR A 225 -11.74 -11.34 4.36
C TYR A 225 -10.42 -12.04 4.67
N THR A 226 -10.47 -13.01 5.58
CA THR A 226 -9.43 -14.01 5.76
C THR A 226 -9.88 -15.31 5.11
N VAL A 227 -9.06 -15.84 4.20
CA VAL A 227 -9.35 -17.09 3.49
C VAL A 227 -8.52 -18.19 4.12
N GLY A 228 -9.18 -19.10 4.83
CA GLY A 228 -8.61 -20.33 5.37
C GLY A 228 -8.85 -21.53 4.43
N ASP A 229 -8.34 -22.71 4.83
CA ASP A 229 -8.48 -23.93 4.05
C ASP A 229 -9.95 -24.41 3.93
N ALA A 230 -10.77 -24.16 4.95
CA ALA A 230 -12.13 -24.64 5.04
C ALA A 230 -13.21 -23.57 4.88
N GLU A 231 -12.88 -22.32 5.16
CA GLU A 231 -13.86 -21.23 5.21
C GLU A 231 -13.26 -19.87 4.86
N ILE A 232 -14.14 -18.94 4.46
CA ILE A 232 -13.82 -17.53 4.27
C ILE A 232 -14.54 -16.77 5.38
N ILE A 233 -13.77 -16.01 6.17
CA ILE A 233 -14.28 -15.26 7.31
C ILE A 233 -14.13 -13.76 7.02
N GLU A 234 -15.20 -12.99 7.25
CA GLU A 234 -15.09 -11.54 7.24
C GLU A 234 -14.21 -11.07 8.40
N THR A 235 -13.14 -10.36 8.07
CA THR A 235 -12.17 -9.81 9.03
C THR A 235 -11.85 -8.34 8.70
N ASP A 236 -12.85 -7.61 8.26
CA ASP A 236 -12.72 -6.26 7.71
C ASP A 236 -12.16 -5.24 8.71
N GLN A 237 -12.40 -5.43 10.01
CA GLN A 237 -12.03 -4.49 11.06
C GLN A 237 -11.40 -5.19 12.28
N SER A 238 -10.47 -4.51 12.93
CA SER A 238 -9.83 -4.91 14.21
C SER A 238 -9.93 -3.79 15.25
N ASP A 239 -9.44 -4.02 16.46
CA ASP A 239 -9.46 -3.05 17.57
C ASP A 239 -8.70 -1.76 17.27
N TYR A 240 -7.75 -1.80 16.36
CA TYR A 240 -6.94 -0.65 15.91
C TYR A 240 -7.28 -0.14 14.50
N SER A 241 -8.36 -0.59 13.89
CA SER A 241 -8.76 -0.13 12.56
C SER A 241 -9.20 1.34 12.49
N ALA A 242 -9.39 2.00 13.64
CA ALA A 242 -9.72 3.42 13.69
C ALA A 242 -8.49 4.34 13.84
N VAL A 243 -7.27 3.79 13.88
CA VAL A 243 -6.03 4.57 13.73
C VAL A 243 -5.86 4.93 12.27
N LEU A 244 -5.71 6.24 12.00
CA LEU A 244 -5.68 6.77 10.64
C LEU A 244 -4.27 6.90 10.08
N GLY A 245 -3.35 7.44 10.90
CA GLY A 245 -2.02 7.84 10.44
C GLY A 245 -1.15 6.72 9.90
N ASP A 246 -1.30 5.51 10.41
CA ASP A 246 -0.49 4.35 10.04
C ASP A 246 -1.12 3.48 8.94
N GLY A 247 -2.48 3.53 8.77
CA GLY A 247 -3.15 2.57 7.90
C GLY A 247 -4.64 2.82 7.60
N GLY A 248 -5.19 4.01 7.91
CA GLY A 248 -6.63 4.26 7.87
C GLY A 248 -7.20 4.77 6.55
N VAL A 249 -6.39 4.93 5.49
CA VAL A 249 -6.86 5.39 4.19
C VAL A 249 -7.41 4.23 3.36
N TYR A 250 -8.55 4.48 2.70
CA TYR A 250 -9.11 3.65 1.64
C TYR A 250 -8.92 4.35 0.29
N SER A 251 -8.57 3.59 -0.74
CA SER A 251 -8.38 4.10 -2.09
C SER A 251 -8.57 2.99 -3.13
N SER A 252 -8.62 3.38 -4.40
CA SER A 252 -8.81 2.51 -5.56
C SER A 252 -7.61 2.57 -6.52
N ILE A 253 -7.48 1.59 -7.43
CA ILE A 253 -6.45 1.65 -8.47
C ILE A 253 -6.67 2.84 -9.42
N ALA A 254 -7.90 3.34 -9.57
CA ALA A 254 -8.19 4.54 -10.35
C ALA A 254 -7.56 5.78 -9.68
N ASP A 255 -7.80 5.98 -8.38
CA ASP A 255 -7.23 7.11 -7.63
C ASP A 255 -5.71 6.98 -7.46
N LEU A 256 -5.19 5.78 -7.21
CA LEU A 256 -3.74 5.56 -7.15
C LEU A 256 -3.05 5.81 -8.50
N THR A 257 -3.73 5.59 -9.63
CA THR A 257 -3.22 5.99 -10.95
C THR A 257 -3.14 7.52 -11.05
N THR A 258 -4.14 8.22 -10.53
CA THR A 258 -4.10 9.69 -10.46
C THR A 258 -2.98 10.16 -9.54
N TRP A 259 -2.77 9.47 -8.41
CA TRP A 259 -1.66 9.71 -7.49
C TRP A 259 -0.28 9.52 -8.15
N HIS A 260 -0.12 8.45 -8.96
CA HIS A 260 1.06 8.25 -9.79
C HIS A 260 1.31 9.46 -10.74
N ARG A 261 0.27 9.92 -11.46
CA ARG A 261 0.37 11.03 -12.41
C ARG A 261 0.81 12.36 -11.79
N VAL A 262 0.48 12.60 -10.52
CA VAL A 262 0.99 13.77 -9.78
C VAL A 262 2.33 13.48 -9.07
N GLY A 263 3.00 12.37 -9.42
CA GLY A 263 4.31 11.97 -8.94
C GLY A 263 4.36 11.70 -7.45
N PHE A 264 3.34 11.04 -6.90
CA PHE A 264 3.25 10.67 -5.47
C PHE A 264 3.46 11.87 -4.52
N GLY A 265 2.81 12.99 -4.84
CA GLY A 265 2.88 14.21 -4.06
C GLY A 265 4.02 15.16 -4.44
N ARG A 266 4.85 14.83 -5.44
CA ARG A 266 5.93 15.70 -5.92
C ARG A 266 5.41 17.08 -6.35
N ALA A 267 4.18 17.17 -6.85
CA ALA A 267 3.55 18.42 -7.25
C ALA A 267 3.06 19.27 -6.06
N LEU A 268 3.00 18.70 -4.84
CA LEU A 268 2.41 19.32 -3.65
C LEU A 268 3.46 19.90 -2.70
N ILE A 269 4.75 19.55 -2.88
CA ILE A 269 5.88 20.02 -2.04
C ILE A 269 7.07 20.39 -2.92
N SER A 270 8.02 21.14 -2.35
CA SER A 270 9.27 21.47 -3.06
C SER A 270 10.08 20.23 -3.43
N GLY A 271 10.82 20.31 -4.55
CA GLY A 271 11.71 19.23 -4.98
C GLY A 271 12.75 18.83 -3.93
N ARG A 272 13.16 19.76 -3.04
CA ARG A 272 14.06 19.49 -1.93
C ARG A 272 13.42 18.54 -0.91
N LEU A 273 12.17 18.79 -0.53
CA LEU A 273 11.45 17.93 0.44
C LEU A 273 11.08 16.60 -0.19
N PHE A 274 10.66 16.59 -1.45
CA PHE A 274 10.41 15.34 -2.16
C PHE A 274 11.68 14.47 -2.26
N LYS A 275 12.84 15.09 -2.55
CA LYS A 275 14.13 14.37 -2.53
C LYS A 275 14.44 13.81 -1.14
N ALA A 276 14.19 14.56 -0.06
CA ALA A 276 14.38 14.06 1.30
C ALA A 276 13.46 12.87 1.61
N MET A 277 12.18 12.92 1.16
CA MET A 277 11.21 11.83 1.29
C MET A 277 11.73 10.53 0.64
N MET A 278 12.34 10.64 -0.53
CA MET A 278 12.85 9.50 -1.32
C MET A 278 14.34 9.20 -1.07
N THR A 279 14.94 9.78 -0.02
CA THR A 279 16.32 9.47 0.38
C THR A 279 16.29 8.39 1.46
N PRO A 280 16.86 7.20 1.19
CA PRO A 280 16.86 6.11 2.16
C PRO A 280 17.77 6.40 3.35
N ALA A 281 17.32 6.02 4.55
CA ALA A 281 18.09 5.97 5.78
C ALA A 281 18.39 4.51 6.17
N LEU A 282 18.40 4.19 7.46
CA LEU A 282 18.57 2.82 7.95
C LEU A 282 17.51 1.91 7.33
N GLU A 283 17.88 0.65 7.05
CA GLU A 283 17.04 -0.38 6.42
C GLU A 283 16.38 0.08 5.11
N ARG A 284 17.03 1.02 4.41
CA ARG A 284 16.57 1.57 3.13
C ARG A 284 15.18 2.19 3.18
N TYR A 285 14.79 2.76 4.33
CA TYR A 285 13.51 3.40 4.52
C TYR A 285 13.63 4.92 4.38
N GLY A 286 12.84 5.52 3.49
CA GLY A 286 12.65 6.98 3.37
C GLY A 286 11.53 7.46 4.29
N PHE A 287 10.66 8.37 3.82
CA PHE A 287 9.49 8.80 4.58
C PHE A 287 8.24 8.13 3.98
N GLY A 288 7.81 7.02 4.59
CA GLY A 288 6.68 6.21 4.13
C GLY A 288 6.97 5.32 2.93
N TRP A 289 8.22 5.23 2.48
CA TRP A 289 8.65 4.42 1.33
C TRP A 289 9.84 3.55 1.67
N ARG A 290 9.85 2.31 1.18
CA ARG A 290 11.04 1.47 1.06
C ARG A 290 11.71 1.76 -0.27
N ILE A 291 13.04 1.84 -0.26
CA ILE A 291 13.82 2.24 -1.44
C ILE A 291 14.92 1.22 -1.65
N ASP A 292 14.82 0.47 -2.73
CA ASP A 292 15.79 -0.59 -3.06
C ASP A 292 16.09 -0.65 -4.56
N GLN A 293 16.75 -1.72 -4.99
CA GLN A 293 16.98 -2.04 -6.39
C GLN A 293 16.21 -3.31 -6.74
N PHE A 294 15.51 -3.28 -7.87
CA PHE A 294 14.81 -4.43 -8.43
C PHE A 294 15.07 -4.49 -9.93
N GLU A 295 15.56 -5.63 -10.43
CA GLU A 295 15.98 -5.82 -11.85
C GLU A 295 16.87 -4.67 -12.36
N GLY A 296 17.82 -4.21 -11.54
CA GLY A 296 18.75 -3.13 -11.87
C GLY A 296 18.17 -1.72 -11.88
N GLN A 297 16.90 -1.54 -11.55
CA GLN A 297 16.21 -0.25 -11.48
C GLN A 297 16.01 0.20 -10.04
N THR A 298 16.07 1.50 -9.78
CA THR A 298 15.65 2.06 -8.47
C THR A 298 14.16 1.84 -8.29
N ARG A 299 13.79 1.24 -7.14
CA ARG A 299 12.39 0.97 -6.80
C ARG A 299 11.99 1.67 -5.50
N TYR A 300 10.90 2.45 -5.55
CA TYR A 300 10.16 2.95 -4.40
C TYR A 300 8.95 2.05 -4.20
N HIS A 301 8.81 1.42 -3.03
CA HIS A 301 7.69 0.49 -2.83
C HIS A 301 7.20 0.50 -1.38
N HIS A 302 5.99 0.03 -1.19
CA HIS A 302 5.46 -0.32 0.12
C HIS A 302 4.40 -1.41 -0.01
N SER A 303 4.34 -2.29 0.97
CA SER A 303 3.22 -3.22 1.14
C SER A 303 2.25 -2.69 2.18
N GLY A 304 0.99 -3.08 2.06
CA GLY A 304 -0.05 -2.80 3.05
C GLY A 304 -0.65 -4.10 3.57
N SER A 305 -0.62 -4.30 4.88
CA SER A 305 -1.21 -5.47 5.54
C SER A 305 -2.11 -5.00 6.67
N ALA A 306 -3.38 -5.32 6.61
CA ALA A 306 -4.36 -5.11 7.66
C ALA A 306 -5.31 -6.32 7.72
N SER A 307 -6.21 -6.33 8.70
CA SER A 307 -7.28 -7.32 8.76
C SER A 307 -8.00 -7.39 7.41
N GLY A 308 -8.04 -8.56 6.79
CA GLY A 308 -8.72 -8.78 5.52
C GLY A 308 -8.12 -8.14 4.26
N PHE A 309 -6.98 -7.46 4.33
CA PHE A 309 -6.39 -6.74 3.19
C PHE A 309 -4.90 -6.99 3.05
N ARG A 310 -4.46 -7.16 1.80
CA ARG A 310 -3.04 -7.20 1.40
C ARG A 310 -2.87 -6.36 0.14
N ASN A 311 -1.94 -5.42 0.19
CA ASN A 311 -1.73 -4.50 -0.92
C ASN A 311 -0.24 -4.34 -1.21
N PHE A 312 0.07 -3.95 -2.43
CA PHE A 312 1.42 -3.64 -2.85
C PHE A 312 1.42 -2.50 -3.86
N ILE A 313 2.34 -1.57 -3.69
CA ILE A 313 2.65 -0.52 -4.66
C ILE A 313 4.15 -0.50 -4.89
N ALA A 314 4.57 -0.42 -6.17
CA ALA A 314 5.96 -0.26 -6.56
C ALA A 314 6.07 0.74 -7.70
N HIS A 315 6.96 1.72 -7.56
CA HIS A 315 7.25 2.75 -8.55
C HIS A 315 8.73 2.74 -8.93
N PHE A 316 9.01 2.80 -10.21
CA PHE A 316 10.34 2.86 -10.81
C PHE A 316 10.52 4.22 -11.46
N PRO A 317 11.14 5.20 -10.76
CA PRO A 317 11.17 6.59 -11.22
C PRO A 317 11.95 6.80 -12.51
N ASP A 318 12.96 5.97 -12.79
CA ASP A 318 13.84 6.13 -13.95
C ASP A 318 13.15 5.77 -15.28
N ILE A 319 12.08 4.94 -15.21
CA ILE A 319 11.31 4.49 -16.38
C ILE A 319 9.83 4.84 -16.29
N ASP A 320 9.44 5.57 -15.23
CA ASP A 320 8.06 5.99 -14.94
C ASP A 320 7.06 4.83 -14.95
N LEU A 321 7.46 3.70 -14.36
CA LEU A 321 6.64 2.49 -14.24
C LEU A 321 6.07 2.37 -12.84
N THR A 322 4.78 2.04 -12.71
CA THR A 322 4.14 1.77 -11.41
C THR A 322 3.24 0.56 -11.47
N LEU A 323 3.45 -0.37 -10.56
CA LEU A 323 2.50 -1.45 -10.24
C LEU A 323 1.69 -1.09 -9.00
N MET A 324 0.38 -1.23 -9.10
CA MET A 324 -0.59 -1.11 -8.00
C MET A 324 -1.36 -2.43 -7.91
N LEU A 325 -1.38 -3.05 -6.73
CA LEU A 325 -2.05 -4.31 -6.48
C LEU A 325 -2.77 -4.23 -5.14
N LEU A 326 -4.11 -4.28 -5.17
CA LEU A 326 -4.99 -4.14 -4.02
C LEU A 326 -5.89 -5.37 -3.92
N THR A 327 -6.01 -5.96 -2.72
CA THR A 327 -6.92 -7.08 -2.50
C THR A 327 -7.62 -7.00 -1.15
N ASN A 328 -8.85 -7.46 -1.11
CA ASN A 328 -9.65 -7.62 0.11
C ASN A 328 -9.54 -9.04 0.69
N ARG A 329 -8.34 -9.63 0.60
CA ARG A 329 -8.03 -10.97 1.09
C ARG A 329 -6.74 -10.97 1.92
N ALA A 330 -6.81 -11.46 3.16
CA ALA A 330 -5.68 -11.58 4.08
C ALA A 330 -4.85 -12.85 3.83
N GLY A 331 -4.42 -13.07 2.60
CA GLY A 331 -3.57 -14.21 2.21
C GLY A 331 -3.95 -14.80 0.85
N PRO A 332 -2.96 -15.26 0.06
CA PRO A 332 -1.52 -15.16 0.32
C PRO A 332 -1.01 -13.71 0.34
N ASP A 333 0.26 -13.51 0.74
CA ASP A 333 0.91 -12.20 0.64
C ASP A 333 1.03 -11.80 -0.84
N VAL A 334 0.68 -10.55 -1.16
CA VAL A 334 0.71 -10.04 -2.53
C VAL A 334 2.08 -9.51 -2.96
N LEU A 335 3.02 -9.35 -2.04
CA LEU A 335 4.37 -8.89 -2.39
C LEU A 335 5.06 -9.85 -3.38
N PRO A 336 5.12 -11.18 -3.15
CA PRO A 336 5.69 -12.11 -4.11
C PRO A 336 4.97 -12.10 -5.46
N ILE A 337 3.65 -11.95 -5.46
CA ILE A 337 2.83 -11.88 -6.69
C ILE A 337 3.19 -10.61 -7.47
N GLY A 338 3.24 -9.46 -6.78
CA GLY A 338 3.62 -8.19 -7.40
C GLY A 338 5.03 -8.20 -7.97
N GLU A 339 5.99 -8.81 -7.25
CA GLU A 339 7.36 -8.96 -7.75
C GLU A 339 7.45 -9.88 -8.96
N GLU A 340 6.66 -10.95 -9.01
CA GLU A 340 6.63 -11.83 -10.17
C GLU A 340 6.00 -11.15 -11.40
N ILE A 341 4.92 -10.36 -11.22
CA ILE A 341 4.35 -9.54 -12.29
C ILE A 341 5.40 -8.58 -12.86
N LEU A 342 6.20 -7.94 -11.99
CA LEU A 342 7.27 -7.06 -12.41
C LEU A 342 8.38 -7.81 -13.16
N ARG A 343 8.79 -9.02 -12.71
CA ARG A 343 9.77 -9.84 -13.44
C ARG A 343 9.29 -10.20 -14.84
N ILE A 344 8.04 -10.65 -14.96
CA ILE A 344 7.41 -10.96 -16.25
C ILE A 344 7.43 -9.74 -17.17
N TYR A 345 7.17 -8.54 -16.63
CA TYR A 345 7.24 -7.30 -17.40
C TYR A 345 8.68 -6.99 -17.88
N PHE A 346 9.67 -7.05 -16.99
CA PHE A 346 11.06 -6.76 -17.36
C PHE A 346 11.65 -7.79 -18.32
N GLU A 347 11.27 -9.06 -18.22
CA GLU A 347 11.63 -10.09 -19.20
C GLU A 347 11.14 -9.75 -20.60
N GLN A 348 9.89 -9.26 -20.72
CA GLN A 348 9.31 -8.88 -22.01
C GLN A 348 10.01 -7.66 -22.63
N GLU A 349 10.37 -6.65 -21.82
CA GLU A 349 11.07 -5.44 -22.30
C GLU A 349 12.53 -5.72 -22.69
N SER A 350 13.09 -6.86 -22.29
CA SER A 350 14.47 -7.27 -22.58
C SER A 350 14.61 -8.03 -23.92
N ILE A 351 13.50 -8.39 -24.56
CA ILE A 351 13.42 -9.09 -25.87
C ILE A 351 13.21 -8.07 -26.97
#